data_2e93bd45cb10bbc75a0ec1eba57645b4
#
_entry.id   2e93bd45cb10bbc75a0ec1eba57645b4
#
_cell.length_a   1.000
_cell.length_b   1.000
_cell.length_c   1.000
_cell.angle_alpha   90.00
_cell.angle_beta   90.00
_cell.angle_gamma   90.00
#
_symmetry.space_group_name_H-M   'P 1'
#
loop_
_entity.id
_entity.type
_entity.pdbx_description
1 polymer ?
#
loop_
_entity_poly.entity_id
_entity_poly.type
_entity_poly.pdbx_seq_one_letter_code
_entity_poly.pdbx_strand_id
1 'polypeptide(L)'
;VNLDDPYITYDNKYIETLWYLLKRLYDKGLLYKGYTIQPYSPAAGTGLSTHELNQPGCYRDVKDTTMVAQFRITEPKPEMEGWGTPVFLAWTTTPWTLPSNTALCVGPKIDYVAVRTYNGYTGEKITAVLAEPLLYSLFNKKAEGIALEDYKAGDKLIPFEVVGRWKGPELVGMHYEQLIQWVKPVELND
;
A
#
# COMPACT_ATOMS: atom_id res chain seq x y z
N VAL A 1 24.45 13.60 46.59
CA VAL A 1 23.20 14.21 46.12
C VAL A 1 22.90 15.38 47.04
N ASN A 2 22.75 16.60 46.50
CA ASN A 2 22.34 17.76 47.28
C ASN A 2 20.81 17.73 47.45
N LEU A 3 20.32 17.57 48.67
CA LEU A 3 18.89 17.53 48.96
C LEU A 3 18.33 18.91 49.32
N ASP A 4 19.23 19.89 49.65
CA ASP A 4 18.82 21.26 49.96
C ASP A 4 18.51 22.08 48.71
N ASP A 5 19.07 21.70 47.56
CA ASP A 5 18.81 22.31 46.26
C ASP A 5 18.59 21.20 45.19
N PRO A 6 17.47 20.49 45.22
CA PRO A 6 17.18 19.39 44.33
C PRO A 6 16.80 19.89 42.94
N TYR A 7 17.13 19.11 41.91
CA TYR A 7 16.66 19.36 40.55
C TYR A 7 15.19 18.95 40.43
N ILE A 8 14.32 19.95 40.31
CA ILE A 8 12.86 19.74 40.27
C ILE A 8 12.29 20.25 38.95
N THR A 9 11.81 19.34 38.09
CA THR A 9 11.31 19.67 36.75
C THR A 9 9.93 20.35 36.74
N TYR A 10 9.19 20.33 37.83
CA TYR A 10 7.92 21.04 38.00
C TYR A 10 8.02 22.38 38.76
N ASP A 11 9.24 22.81 39.12
CA ASP A 11 9.48 24.14 39.66
C ASP A 11 9.26 25.20 38.58
N ASN A 12 8.64 26.33 38.98
CA ASN A 12 8.36 27.44 38.06
C ASN A 12 9.61 27.96 37.34
N LYS A 13 10.73 28.09 38.05
CA LYS A 13 12.00 28.53 37.45
C LYS A 13 12.48 27.61 36.34
N TYR A 14 12.31 26.28 36.53
CA TYR A 14 12.63 25.30 35.52
C TYR A 14 11.69 25.42 34.31
N ILE A 15 10.37 25.50 34.55
CA ILE A 15 9.34 25.63 33.52
C ILE A 15 9.55 26.91 32.70
N GLU A 16 9.77 28.07 33.37
CA GLU A 16 10.04 29.33 32.68
C GLU A 16 11.27 29.26 31.78
N THR A 17 12.35 28.66 32.28
CA THR A 17 13.58 28.45 31.47
C THR A 17 13.32 27.58 30.27
N LEU A 18 12.58 26.47 30.44
CA LEU A 18 12.21 25.59 29.34
C LEU A 18 11.35 26.32 28.27
N TRP A 19 10.36 27.08 28.74
CA TRP A 19 9.51 27.85 27.81
C TRP A 19 10.30 28.94 27.08
N TYR A 20 11.24 29.58 27.75
CA TYR A 20 12.14 30.53 27.10
C TYR A 20 12.97 29.88 25.98
N LEU A 21 13.53 28.69 26.24
CA LEU A 21 14.28 27.96 25.22
C LEU A 21 13.40 27.51 24.05
N LEU A 22 12.19 27.00 24.31
CA LEU A 22 11.23 26.65 23.29
C LEU A 22 10.82 27.86 22.43
N LYS A 23 10.59 29.02 23.08
CA LYS A 23 10.31 30.26 22.37
C LYS A 23 11.46 30.64 21.42
N ARG A 24 12.69 30.52 21.86
CA ARG A 24 13.86 30.79 21.02
C ARG A 24 13.98 29.86 19.82
N LEU A 25 13.59 28.57 19.98
CA LEU A 25 13.52 27.61 18.88
C LEU A 25 12.42 28.02 17.89
N TYR A 26 11.26 28.41 18.42
CA TYR A 26 10.15 28.89 17.60
C TYR A 26 10.52 30.15 16.81
N ASP A 27 11.12 31.14 17.45
CA ASP A 27 11.56 32.40 16.81
C ASP A 27 12.60 32.17 15.71
N LYS A 28 13.35 31.04 15.75
CA LYS A 28 14.28 30.60 14.71
C LYS A 28 13.63 29.74 13.62
N GLY A 29 12.33 29.48 13.67
CA GLY A 29 11.62 28.59 12.75
C GLY A 29 11.96 27.09 12.90
N LEU A 30 12.62 26.69 14.01
CA LEU A 30 13.00 25.31 14.28
C LEU A 30 11.91 24.51 15.02
N LEU A 31 10.92 25.20 15.56
CA LEU A 31 9.75 24.60 16.22
C LEU A 31 8.50 25.03 15.43
N TYR A 32 7.75 24.06 14.95
CA TYR A 32 6.54 24.29 14.17
C TYR A 32 5.49 23.23 14.48
N LYS A 33 4.22 23.54 14.21
CA LYS A 33 3.12 22.58 14.31
C LYS A 33 3.09 21.71 13.07
N GLY A 34 3.10 20.39 13.25
CA GLY A 34 3.09 19.43 12.15
C GLY A 34 2.32 18.17 12.51
N TYR A 35 2.21 17.29 11.54
CA TYR A 35 1.63 15.96 11.71
C TYR A 35 2.73 14.91 11.62
N THR A 36 2.60 13.85 12.42
CA THR A 36 3.47 12.68 12.35
C THR A 36 2.65 11.42 12.56
N ILE A 37 3.13 10.32 12.00
CA ILE A 37 2.53 9.00 12.22
C ILE A 37 3.18 8.40 13.47
N GLN A 38 2.34 7.93 14.38
CA GLN A 38 2.77 7.22 15.59
C GLN A 38 1.95 5.95 15.75
N PRO A 39 2.58 4.78 16.00
CA PRO A 39 1.87 3.59 16.40
C PRO A 39 1.04 3.84 17.66
N TYR A 40 -0.17 3.33 17.69
CA TYR A 40 -1.10 3.50 18.81
C TYR A 40 -1.57 2.12 19.29
N SER A 41 -1.54 1.89 20.60
CA SER A 41 -2.07 0.68 21.23
C SER A 41 -3.48 0.94 21.76
N PRO A 42 -4.53 0.38 21.15
CA PRO A 42 -5.90 0.50 21.71
C PRO A 42 -6.03 -0.13 23.10
N ALA A 43 -5.30 -1.21 23.37
CA ALA A 43 -5.34 -1.89 24.65
C ALA A 43 -4.71 -1.07 25.79
N ALA A 44 -3.62 -0.35 25.50
CA ALA A 44 -2.97 0.55 26.45
C ALA A 44 -3.57 1.96 26.45
N GLY A 45 -4.35 2.33 25.43
CA GLY A 45 -4.95 3.64 25.28
C GLY A 45 -3.96 4.77 25.01
N THR A 46 -2.77 4.45 24.45
CA THR A 46 -1.70 5.42 24.24
C THR A 46 -0.89 5.17 22.97
N GLY A 47 -0.23 6.23 22.48
CA GLY A 47 0.79 6.11 21.45
C GLY A 47 2.03 5.40 21.98
N LEU A 48 2.72 4.68 21.09
CA LEU A 48 3.92 3.92 21.41
C LEU A 48 5.16 4.65 20.91
N SER A 49 6.18 4.74 21.76
CA SER A 49 7.50 5.27 21.38
C SER A 49 8.31 4.25 20.56
N THR A 50 9.31 4.73 19.85
CA THR A 50 10.26 3.87 19.12
C THR A 50 10.94 2.87 20.07
N HIS A 51 11.22 3.29 21.32
CA HIS A 51 11.83 2.42 22.33
C HIS A 51 10.91 1.26 22.70
N GLU A 52 9.62 1.51 22.92
CA GLU A 52 8.63 0.48 23.24
C GLU A 52 8.46 -0.52 22.10
N LEU A 53 8.52 -0.06 20.85
CA LEU A 53 8.45 -0.92 19.67
C LEU A 53 9.71 -1.78 19.45
N ASN A 54 10.81 -1.45 20.12
CA ASN A 54 12.09 -2.15 19.98
C ASN A 54 12.40 -3.09 21.17
N GLN A 55 11.44 -3.30 22.07
CA GLN A 55 11.59 -4.22 23.18
C GLN A 55 11.56 -5.68 22.72
N PRO A 56 12.30 -6.59 23.38
CA PRO A 56 12.22 -8.01 23.09
C PRO A 56 10.78 -8.54 23.22
N GLY A 57 10.32 -9.29 22.22
CA GLY A 57 8.98 -9.88 22.22
C GLY A 57 7.83 -8.96 21.79
N CYS A 58 8.12 -7.73 21.32
CA CYS A 58 7.11 -6.83 20.75
C CYS A 58 6.49 -7.35 19.46
N TYR A 59 7.27 -8.08 18.67
CA TYR A 59 6.83 -8.65 17.40
C TYR A 59 6.58 -10.14 17.55
N ARG A 60 5.48 -10.60 16.98
CA ARG A 60 5.09 -12.02 16.93
C ARG A 60 4.53 -12.33 15.57
N ASP A 61 4.80 -13.54 15.09
CA ASP A 61 4.17 -14.04 13.87
C ASP A 61 2.68 -14.26 14.12
N VAL A 62 1.86 -13.66 13.26
CA VAL A 62 0.40 -13.84 13.26
C VAL A 62 -0.05 -14.29 11.88
N LYS A 63 -1.09 -15.12 11.84
CA LYS A 63 -1.74 -15.51 10.59
C LYS A 63 -2.80 -14.46 10.26
N ASP A 64 -2.65 -13.83 9.10
CA ASP A 64 -3.57 -12.79 8.64
C ASP A 64 -3.98 -13.04 7.18
N THR A 65 -5.06 -12.36 6.77
CA THR A 65 -5.60 -12.48 5.41
C THR A 65 -4.93 -11.44 4.52
N THR A 66 -4.39 -11.92 3.41
CA THR A 66 -3.87 -11.08 2.34
C THR A 66 -4.77 -11.13 1.12
N MET A 67 -4.72 -10.12 0.27
CA MET A 67 -5.55 -10.02 -0.91
C MET A 67 -4.74 -9.52 -2.11
N VAL A 68 -5.06 -10.03 -3.30
CA VAL A 68 -4.69 -9.42 -4.59
C VAL A 68 -5.92 -8.72 -5.14
N ALA A 69 -5.90 -7.40 -5.13
CA ALA A 69 -6.99 -6.57 -5.63
C ALA A 69 -6.84 -6.33 -7.14
N GLN A 70 -7.96 -6.25 -7.85
CA GLN A 70 -8.04 -5.99 -9.29
C GLN A 70 -8.63 -4.59 -9.50
N PHE A 71 -7.82 -3.65 -9.97
CA PHE A 71 -8.23 -2.29 -10.27
C PHE A 71 -8.50 -2.15 -11.77
N ARG A 72 -9.76 -1.95 -12.14
CA ARG A 72 -10.17 -1.85 -13.54
C ARG A 72 -9.59 -0.60 -14.19
N ILE A 73 -8.82 -0.80 -15.27
CA ILE A 73 -8.20 0.29 -16.01
C ILE A 73 -9.27 0.94 -16.91
N THR A 74 -9.38 2.27 -16.87
CA THR A 74 -10.37 3.01 -17.68
C THR A 74 -9.87 3.36 -19.06
N GLU A 75 -8.55 3.58 -19.19
CA GLU A 75 -7.89 3.94 -20.45
C GLU A 75 -6.72 2.97 -20.69
N PRO A 76 -7.02 1.75 -21.17
CA PRO A 76 -5.99 0.74 -21.37
C PRO A 76 -5.10 1.08 -22.57
N LYS A 77 -3.87 0.56 -22.56
CA LYS A 77 -3.00 0.56 -23.74
C LYS A 77 -3.51 -0.46 -24.77
N PRO A 78 -3.20 -0.28 -26.08
CA PRO A 78 -3.71 -1.17 -27.14
C PRO A 78 -3.43 -2.66 -26.88
N GLU A 79 -2.28 -3.01 -26.32
CA GLU A 79 -1.89 -4.39 -26.02
C GLU A 79 -2.73 -5.02 -24.89
N MET A 80 -3.37 -4.19 -24.07
CA MET A 80 -4.26 -4.61 -22.99
C MET A 80 -5.70 -4.86 -23.46
N GLU A 81 -6.03 -4.43 -24.68
CA GLU A 81 -7.37 -4.54 -25.24
C GLU A 81 -7.62 -5.90 -25.92
N GLY A 82 -8.88 -6.16 -26.22
CA GLY A 82 -9.31 -7.26 -27.10
C GLY A 82 -9.43 -8.64 -26.43
N TRP A 83 -9.15 -8.78 -25.12
CA TRP A 83 -9.30 -10.08 -24.45
C TRP A 83 -10.31 -10.10 -23.30
N GLY A 84 -10.46 -9.10 -22.55
CA GLY A 84 -11.33 -9.06 -21.39
C GLY A 84 -11.15 -7.75 -20.65
N THR A 85 -11.51 -7.70 -19.38
CA THR A 85 -11.37 -6.49 -18.57
C THR A 85 -9.90 -6.25 -18.24
N PRO A 86 -9.29 -5.11 -18.65
CA PRO A 86 -7.94 -4.75 -18.24
C PRO A 86 -7.92 -4.31 -16.78
N VAL A 87 -7.01 -4.88 -15.98
CA VAL A 87 -6.91 -4.61 -14.54
C VAL A 87 -5.46 -4.49 -14.10
N PHE A 88 -5.18 -3.57 -13.18
CA PHE A 88 -3.95 -3.63 -12.39
C PHE A 88 -4.13 -4.60 -11.23
N LEU A 89 -3.11 -5.43 -10.98
CA LEU A 89 -3.05 -6.29 -9.79
C LEU A 89 -2.18 -5.63 -8.73
N ALA A 90 -2.72 -5.49 -7.51
CA ALA A 90 -1.94 -5.05 -6.36
C ALA A 90 -2.22 -5.94 -5.15
N TRP A 91 -1.14 -6.46 -4.56
CA TRP A 91 -1.21 -7.27 -3.36
C TRP A 91 -1.19 -6.39 -2.11
N THR A 92 -1.99 -6.73 -1.12
CA THR A 92 -2.04 -6.03 0.17
C THR A 92 -2.20 -7.01 1.34
N THR A 93 -1.55 -6.70 2.45
CA THR A 93 -1.79 -7.34 3.75
C THR A 93 -2.87 -6.63 4.57
N THR A 94 -3.35 -5.47 4.11
CA THR A 94 -4.29 -4.62 4.82
C THR A 94 -5.52 -4.31 3.95
N PRO A 95 -6.35 -5.32 3.60
CA PRO A 95 -7.48 -5.14 2.67
C PRO A 95 -8.53 -4.13 3.14
N TRP A 96 -8.63 -3.86 4.43
CA TRP A 96 -9.53 -2.84 4.99
C TRP A 96 -9.16 -1.40 4.65
N THR A 97 -7.96 -1.15 4.09
CA THR A 97 -7.57 0.19 3.61
C THR A 97 -8.01 0.46 2.16
N LEU A 98 -8.43 -0.55 1.42
CA LEU A 98 -8.81 -0.45 0.01
C LEU A 98 -9.95 0.56 -0.29
N PRO A 99 -10.95 0.78 0.59
CA PRO A 99 -11.96 1.82 0.35
C PRO A 99 -11.40 3.23 0.20
N SER A 100 -10.25 3.50 0.83
CA SER A 100 -9.57 4.81 0.79
C SER A 100 -8.40 4.85 -0.21
N ASN A 101 -8.30 3.86 -1.13
CA ASN A 101 -7.26 3.86 -2.14
C ASN A 101 -7.45 5.01 -3.12
N THR A 102 -6.41 5.84 -3.29
CA THR A 102 -6.41 7.00 -4.18
C THR A 102 -5.44 6.86 -5.35
N ALA A 103 -4.40 6.03 -5.21
CA ALA A 103 -3.39 5.84 -6.24
C ALA A 103 -2.67 4.48 -6.09
N LEU A 104 -2.15 3.98 -7.22
CA LEU A 104 -1.20 2.88 -7.26
C LEU A 104 0.18 3.43 -7.61
N CYS A 105 1.21 2.95 -6.91
CA CYS A 105 2.59 3.31 -7.18
C CYS A 105 3.29 2.28 -8.04
N VAL A 106 4.08 2.73 -9.01
CA VAL A 106 4.94 1.89 -9.84
C VAL A 106 6.42 2.18 -9.56
N GLY A 107 7.24 1.14 -9.54
CA GLY A 107 8.69 1.28 -9.35
C GLY A 107 9.36 1.70 -10.67
N PRO A 108 10.20 2.77 -10.68
CA PRO A 108 10.78 3.29 -11.93
C PRO A 108 11.74 2.32 -12.62
N LYS A 109 12.30 1.35 -11.90
CA LYS A 109 13.24 0.35 -12.42
C LYS A 109 12.60 -1.04 -12.58
N ILE A 110 11.33 -1.19 -12.23
CA ILE A 110 10.62 -2.46 -12.29
C ILE A 110 9.99 -2.61 -13.67
N ASP A 111 10.11 -3.83 -14.22
CA ASP A 111 9.39 -4.25 -15.42
C ASP A 111 7.99 -4.73 -15.03
N TYR A 112 6.99 -4.34 -15.80
CA TYR A 112 5.59 -4.74 -15.68
C TYR A 112 5.15 -5.46 -16.91
N VAL A 113 4.28 -6.46 -16.74
CA VAL A 113 3.73 -7.26 -17.84
C VAL A 113 2.21 -7.19 -17.85
N ALA A 114 1.62 -7.19 -19.04
CA ALA A 114 0.21 -7.48 -19.22
C ALA A 114 0.04 -8.96 -19.57
N VAL A 115 -0.89 -9.60 -18.92
CA VAL A 115 -1.15 -11.04 -18.98
C VAL A 115 -2.61 -11.28 -19.30
N ARG A 116 -2.91 -11.86 -20.43
CA ARG A 116 -4.25 -12.39 -20.76
C ARG A 116 -4.48 -13.68 -19.99
N THR A 117 -5.58 -13.75 -19.28
CA THR A 117 -5.92 -14.90 -18.44
C THR A 117 -7.38 -14.87 -18.04
N TYR A 118 -7.75 -15.72 -17.09
CA TYR A 118 -9.08 -15.75 -16.47
C TYR A 118 -8.98 -15.48 -14.96
N ASN A 119 -10.00 -14.81 -14.43
CA ASN A 119 -10.16 -14.70 -13.00
C ASN A 119 -10.52 -16.09 -12.43
N GLY A 120 -9.70 -16.61 -11.54
CA GLY A 120 -9.85 -17.96 -10.97
C GLY A 120 -11.12 -18.15 -10.12
N TYR A 121 -11.78 -17.07 -9.69
CA TYR A 121 -13.00 -17.12 -8.88
C TYR A 121 -14.26 -16.93 -9.72
N THR A 122 -14.23 -16.04 -10.70
CA THR A 122 -15.42 -15.72 -11.54
C THR A 122 -15.41 -16.39 -12.89
N GLY A 123 -14.25 -16.86 -13.37
CA GLY A 123 -14.06 -17.39 -14.72
C GLY A 123 -14.06 -16.33 -15.82
N GLU A 124 -14.13 -15.05 -15.47
CA GLU A 124 -14.14 -13.96 -16.44
C GLU A 124 -12.77 -13.75 -17.06
N LYS A 125 -12.76 -13.36 -18.34
CA LYS A 125 -11.54 -12.98 -19.06
C LYS A 125 -11.02 -11.65 -18.53
N ILE A 126 -9.73 -11.60 -18.22
CA ILE A 126 -9.04 -10.39 -17.75
C ILE A 126 -7.70 -10.23 -18.46
N THR A 127 -7.27 -8.99 -18.65
CA THR A 127 -5.89 -8.65 -18.97
C THR A 127 -5.25 -8.02 -17.75
N ALA A 128 -4.46 -8.79 -17.02
CA ALA A 128 -3.90 -8.42 -15.73
C ALA A 128 -2.52 -7.78 -15.89
N VAL A 129 -2.33 -6.57 -15.35
CA VAL A 129 -1.04 -5.87 -15.31
C VAL A 129 -0.42 -6.00 -13.92
N LEU A 130 0.81 -6.51 -13.87
CA LEU A 130 1.53 -6.77 -12.63
C LEU A 130 3.05 -6.61 -12.82
N ALA A 131 3.80 -6.50 -11.73
CA ALA A 131 5.26 -6.52 -11.78
C ALA A 131 5.77 -7.89 -12.28
N GLU A 132 6.61 -7.90 -13.31
CA GLU A 132 7.12 -9.14 -13.93
C GLU A 132 7.80 -10.09 -12.94
N PRO A 133 8.60 -9.64 -11.94
CA PRO A 133 9.18 -10.53 -10.93
C PRO A 133 8.15 -11.32 -10.12
N LEU A 134 6.90 -10.85 -10.06
CA LEU A 134 5.81 -11.51 -9.34
C LEU A 134 4.95 -12.43 -10.23
N LEU A 135 5.26 -12.53 -11.52
CA LEU A 135 4.46 -13.32 -12.48
C LEU A 135 4.20 -14.73 -11.97
N TYR A 136 5.25 -15.46 -11.63
CA TYR A 136 5.13 -16.86 -11.19
C TYR A 136 4.75 -17.04 -9.73
N SER A 137 4.59 -15.97 -8.97
CA SER A 137 3.97 -16.03 -7.64
C SER A 137 2.44 -16.02 -7.72
N LEU A 138 1.89 -15.43 -8.78
CA LEU A 138 0.44 -15.33 -9.03
C LEU A 138 -0.04 -16.36 -10.06
N PHE A 139 0.78 -16.69 -11.05
CA PHE A 139 0.45 -17.61 -12.14
C PHE A 139 1.30 -18.88 -12.06
N ASN A 140 0.66 -20.02 -12.20
CA ASN A 140 1.37 -21.29 -12.16
C ASN A 140 2.19 -21.48 -13.44
N LYS A 141 3.52 -21.62 -13.31
CA LYS A 141 4.41 -21.82 -14.46
C LYS A 141 4.03 -23.01 -15.35
N LYS A 142 3.37 -24.03 -14.81
CA LYS A 142 2.87 -25.19 -15.58
C LYS A 142 1.72 -24.84 -16.52
N ALA A 143 1.09 -23.68 -16.32
CA ALA A 143 0.02 -23.20 -17.18
C ALA A 143 0.52 -22.31 -18.34
N GLU A 144 1.83 -22.02 -18.37
CA GLU A 144 2.47 -21.30 -19.46
C GLU A 144 2.45 -22.14 -20.74
N GLY A 145 1.99 -21.55 -21.83
CA GLY A 145 1.87 -22.23 -23.13
C GLY A 145 0.61 -23.08 -23.31
N ILE A 146 -0.27 -23.18 -22.32
CA ILE A 146 -1.61 -23.72 -22.51
C ILE A 146 -2.44 -22.69 -23.26
N ALA A 147 -3.16 -23.13 -24.32
CA ALA A 147 -4.03 -22.23 -25.06
C ALA A 147 -5.14 -21.66 -24.18
N LEU A 148 -5.40 -20.35 -24.31
CA LEU A 148 -6.42 -19.69 -23.51
C LEU A 148 -7.82 -20.27 -23.75
N GLU A 149 -8.09 -20.74 -24.94
CA GLU A 149 -9.36 -21.32 -25.38
C GLU A 149 -9.66 -22.68 -24.72
N ASP A 150 -8.63 -23.38 -24.25
CA ASP A 150 -8.76 -24.70 -23.60
C ASP A 150 -9.27 -24.62 -22.16
N TYR A 151 -9.30 -23.40 -21.58
CA TYR A 151 -9.72 -23.19 -20.19
C TYR A 151 -11.21 -23.47 -19.99
N LYS A 152 -11.52 -24.26 -18.98
CA LYS A 152 -12.88 -24.45 -18.46
C LYS A 152 -12.98 -23.94 -17.02
N ALA A 153 -14.09 -23.29 -16.71
CA ALA A 153 -14.33 -22.78 -15.38
C ALA A 153 -14.23 -23.91 -14.33
N GLY A 154 -13.36 -23.74 -13.34
CA GLY A 154 -13.05 -24.73 -12.32
C GLY A 154 -11.76 -25.51 -12.54
N ASP A 155 -11.08 -25.33 -13.66
CA ASP A 155 -9.77 -25.93 -13.88
C ASP A 155 -8.74 -25.38 -12.86
N LYS A 156 -7.91 -26.28 -12.33
CA LYS A 156 -6.85 -25.91 -11.36
C LYS A 156 -5.69 -25.14 -11.99
N LEU A 157 -5.47 -25.34 -13.30
CA LEU A 157 -4.44 -24.64 -14.07
C LEU A 157 -5.12 -23.62 -14.95
N ILE A 158 -4.96 -22.35 -14.62
CA ILE A 158 -5.51 -21.23 -15.39
C ILE A 158 -4.45 -20.79 -16.39
N PRO A 159 -4.71 -20.94 -17.70
CA PRO A 159 -3.74 -20.55 -18.73
C PRO A 159 -3.52 -19.05 -18.74
N PHE A 160 -2.34 -18.65 -19.16
CA PHE A 160 -2.00 -17.25 -19.30
C PHE A 160 -1.02 -16.99 -20.44
N GLU A 161 -1.10 -15.80 -21.02
CA GLU A 161 -0.23 -15.33 -22.08
C GLU A 161 0.25 -13.91 -21.80
N VAL A 162 1.57 -13.67 -21.86
CA VAL A 162 2.14 -12.33 -21.72
C VAL A 162 2.05 -11.59 -23.04
N VAL A 163 1.31 -10.48 -23.08
CA VAL A 163 1.00 -9.73 -24.30
C VAL A 163 1.65 -8.34 -24.37
N GLY A 164 2.21 -7.85 -23.27
CA GLY A 164 2.88 -6.54 -23.22
C GLY A 164 3.90 -6.45 -22.10
N ARG A 165 4.89 -5.57 -22.27
CA ARG A 165 5.91 -5.25 -21.26
C ARG A 165 6.21 -3.77 -21.26
N TRP A 166 6.33 -3.17 -20.07
CA TRP A 166 6.64 -1.75 -19.87
C TRP A 166 7.50 -1.54 -18.64
N LYS A 167 8.27 -0.47 -18.62
CA LYS A 167 8.87 0.06 -17.39
C LYS A 167 7.82 0.84 -16.59
N GLY A 168 8.02 0.91 -15.27
CA GLY A 168 7.11 1.66 -14.40
C GLY A 168 6.75 3.07 -14.89
N PRO A 169 7.71 3.90 -15.36
CA PRO A 169 7.41 5.24 -15.88
C PRO A 169 6.43 5.27 -17.05
N GLU A 170 6.35 4.22 -17.84
CA GLU A 170 5.43 4.12 -19.00
C GLU A 170 3.98 3.86 -18.58
N LEU A 171 3.75 3.48 -17.32
CA LEU A 171 2.42 3.26 -16.73
C LEU A 171 1.94 4.48 -15.92
N VAL A 172 2.81 5.47 -15.70
CA VAL A 172 2.44 6.69 -14.96
C VAL A 172 1.38 7.47 -15.72
N GLY A 173 0.37 7.97 -14.99
CA GLY A 173 -0.74 8.71 -15.57
C GLY A 173 -1.90 7.85 -16.09
N MET A 174 -1.80 6.53 -16.05
CA MET A 174 -2.94 5.66 -16.35
C MET A 174 -4.00 5.75 -15.25
N HIS A 175 -5.26 5.74 -15.66
CA HIS A 175 -6.41 5.85 -14.76
C HIS A 175 -7.08 4.49 -14.55
N TYR A 176 -7.69 4.33 -13.36
CA TYR A 176 -8.47 3.16 -13.02
C TYR A 176 -9.70 3.53 -12.19
N GLU A 177 -10.71 2.67 -12.18
CA GLU A 177 -11.89 2.86 -11.36
C GLU A 177 -11.56 2.64 -9.87
N GLN A 178 -12.14 3.48 -9.01
CA GLN A 178 -12.06 3.24 -7.57
C GLN A 178 -12.59 1.84 -7.24
N LEU A 179 -11.82 1.05 -6.52
CA LEU A 179 -12.14 -0.36 -6.25
C LEU A 179 -13.45 -0.52 -5.46
N ILE A 180 -13.66 0.34 -4.47
CA ILE A 180 -14.85 0.33 -3.60
C ILE A 180 -15.42 1.75 -3.58
N GLN A 181 -16.60 1.94 -4.18
CA GLN A 181 -17.19 3.26 -4.41
C GLN A 181 -18.16 3.69 -3.29
N TRP A 182 -18.01 3.16 -2.07
CA TRP A 182 -18.88 3.50 -0.94
C TRP A 182 -18.62 4.91 -0.40
N VAL A 183 -17.39 5.38 -0.50
CA VAL A 183 -16.94 6.69 -0.02
C VAL A 183 -15.99 7.29 -1.04
N LYS A 184 -16.11 8.57 -1.34
CA LYS A 184 -15.10 9.30 -2.10
C LYS A 184 -13.87 9.49 -1.22
N PRO A 185 -12.65 9.12 -1.66
CA PRO A 185 -11.46 9.15 -0.83
C PRO A 185 -11.04 10.55 -0.41
N VAL A 186 -11.33 11.56 -1.21
CA VAL A 186 -11.05 12.98 -0.90
C VAL A 186 -12.11 13.85 -1.55
N GLU A 187 -12.80 14.66 -0.75
CA GLU A 187 -13.40 15.91 -1.21
C GLU A 187 -12.49 17.04 -0.73
N LEU A 188 -11.82 17.70 -1.66
CA LEU A 188 -11.16 18.97 -1.35
C LEU A 188 -12.29 19.96 -1.08
N ASN A 189 -12.50 20.30 0.18
CA ASN A 189 -13.28 21.48 0.52
C ASN A 189 -12.39 22.69 0.19
N ASP A 190 -12.80 23.46 -0.80
CA ASP A 190 -12.21 24.77 -1.14
C ASP A 190 -12.30 25.72 0.07
#